data_5172b56a772dc85aad1c235a605417e6
#
_entry.id   5172b56a772dc85aad1c235a605417e6
#
_cell.length_a   1.000
_cell.length_b   1.000
_cell.length_c   1.000
_cell.angle_alpha   90.00
_cell.angle_beta   90.00
_cell.angle_gamma   90.00
#
_symmetry.space_group_name_H-M   'P 1'
#
loop_
_entity.id
_entity.type
_entity.pdbx_description
1 polymer ?
#
loop_
_entity_poly.entity_id
_entity_poly.type
_entity_poly.pdbx_seq_one_letter_code
_entity_poly.pdbx_strand_id
1 'polypeptide(L)'
;LVTNGRDAAERLRTEGWDTDHRSREELVSQVTMREENLTSRRPVVLPAGKGPEHFREVHRTLARLERSDGLTLPQLILETQSRLPRDATLLAIVQEIDESGALALSLLRKQGYRIAVVVNQWDDQTYRQISGKLLNLRISAYHLSDESSIGSICRTLMLARS
;
A
#
# COMPACT_ATOMS: atom_id res chain seq x y z
N LEU A 1 4.80 -7.87 1.53
CA LEU A 1 3.85 -6.78 1.79
C LEU A 1 4.60 -5.45 1.71
N VAL A 2 4.03 -4.50 1.02
CA VAL A 2 4.50 -3.11 0.98
C VAL A 2 3.30 -2.22 1.18
N THR A 3 3.41 -1.23 2.05
CA THR A 3 2.33 -0.29 2.32
C THR A 3 2.88 1.08 2.69
N ASN A 4 2.11 2.11 2.37
CA ASN A 4 2.35 3.49 2.79
C ASN A 4 1.75 3.80 4.17
N GLY A 5 1.13 2.82 4.83
CA GLY A 5 0.66 2.97 6.21
C GLY A 5 1.81 3.22 7.17
N ARG A 6 1.49 3.83 8.31
CA ARG A 6 2.45 4.07 9.40
C ARG A 6 2.29 2.97 10.45
N ASP A 7 3.39 2.43 10.96
CA ASP A 7 3.33 1.46 12.06
C ASP A 7 3.08 2.20 13.39
N ALA A 8 1.94 1.95 14.03
CA ALA A 8 1.56 2.57 15.30
C ALA A 8 2.59 2.29 16.41
N ALA A 9 3.24 1.12 16.40
CA ALA A 9 4.26 0.78 17.38
C ALA A 9 5.55 1.58 17.18
N GLU A 10 5.90 1.91 15.94
CA GLU A 10 7.06 2.76 15.64
C GLU A 10 6.78 4.21 16.04
N ARG A 11 5.56 4.69 15.82
CA ARG A 11 5.12 6.00 16.29
C ARG A 11 5.26 6.14 17.80
N LEU A 12 4.75 5.18 18.56
CA LEU A 12 4.84 5.20 20.03
C LEU A 12 6.29 5.15 20.55
N ARG A 13 7.21 4.50 19.82
CA ARG A 13 8.63 4.48 20.18
C ARG A 13 9.33 5.81 19.91
N THR A 14 8.92 6.51 18.85
CA THR A 14 9.51 7.80 18.44
C THR A 14 8.91 8.99 19.19
N GLU A 15 7.61 8.98 19.41
CA GLU A 15 6.89 10.07 20.08
C GLU A 15 6.94 9.95 21.61
N GLY A 16 7.24 8.75 22.15
CA GLY A 16 7.21 8.48 23.57
C GLY A 16 5.78 8.54 24.16
N TRP A 17 5.63 8.10 25.40
CA TRP A 17 4.44 8.37 26.20
C TRP A 17 4.63 9.77 26.81
N ASP A 18 4.14 10.79 26.14
CA ASP A 18 4.23 12.15 26.66
C ASP A 18 3.20 12.35 27.80
N THR A 19 3.71 12.32 29.03
CA THR A 19 2.93 12.56 30.24
C THR A 19 3.11 13.96 30.81
N ASP A 20 3.84 14.88 30.14
CA ASP A 20 4.10 16.20 30.70
C ASP A 20 3.98 17.35 29.68
N HIS A 21 2.83 17.98 29.66
CA HIS A 21 2.35 18.92 28.64
C HIS A 21 2.75 20.40 28.84
N ARG A 22 3.76 20.79 29.63
CA ARG A 22 3.88 22.21 30.01
C ARG A 22 5.16 22.99 29.74
N SER A 23 6.22 22.42 29.19
CA SER A 23 7.46 23.21 28.99
C SER A 23 8.35 22.86 27.78
N ARG A 24 7.85 22.09 26.85
CA ARG A 24 8.61 21.61 25.68
C ARG A 24 8.01 21.97 24.30
N GLU A 25 6.94 22.73 24.27
CA GLU A 25 6.06 22.85 23.09
C GLU A 25 6.72 23.51 21.89
N GLU A 26 7.63 24.44 22.04
CA GLU A 26 8.20 25.15 20.87
C GLU A 26 9.43 24.47 20.24
N LEU A 27 10.26 23.81 21.00
CA LEU A 27 11.41 23.07 20.45
C LEU A 27 11.01 21.71 19.91
N VAL A 28 10.06 21.03 20.54
CA VAL A 28 9.55 19.75 20.09
C VAL A 28 8.76 19.89 18.80
N SER A 29 7.96 20.95 18.61
CA SER A 29 7.17 21.14 17.40
C SER A 29 8.03 21.26 16.12
N GLN A 30 9.20 21.92 16.20
CA GLN A 30 10.09 22.05 15.03
C GLN A 30 10.86 20.77 14.71
N VAL A 31 11.30 20.04 15.72
CA VAL A 31 12.01 18.75 15.53
C VAL A 31 11.01 17.66 15.14
N THR A 32 9.85 17.61 15.79
CA THR A 32 8.82 16.61 15.52
C THR A 32 8.23 16.75 14.12
N MET A 33 7.95 17.98 13.65
CA MET A 33 7.51 18.19 12.26
C MET A 33 8.53 17.72 11.22
N ARG A 34 9.82 17.78 11.54
CA ARG A 34 10.88 17.33 10.63
C ARG A 34 11.05 15.81 10.66
N GLU A 35 10.90 15.19 11.82
CA GLU A 35 10.97 13.74 12.00
C GLU A 35 9.68 13.05 11.55
N GLU A 36 8.50 13.63 11.82
CA GLU A 36 7.22 13.15 11.32
C GLU A 36 7.20 13.12 9.79
N ASN A 37 7.70 14.15 9.12
CA ASN A 37 7.82 14.18 7.66
C ASN A 37 8.79 13.10 7.13
N LEU A 38 9.83 12.74 7.86
CA LEU A 38 10.79 11.72 7.46
C LEU A 38 10.26 10.31 7.73
N THR A 39 9.61 10.08 8.86
CA THR A 39 9.04 8.77 9.26
C THR A 39 7.77 8.48 8.45
N SER A 40 6.95 9.48 8.18
CA SER A 40 5.74 9.38 7.34
C SER A 40 6.05 9.03 5.87
N ARG A 41 7.29 9.26 5.41
CA ARG A 41 7.72 8.95 4.04
C ARG A 41 8.41 7.60 3.89
N ARG A 42 8.52 6.80 4.94
CA ARG A 42 9.11 5.46 4.83
C ARG A 42 8.02 4.41 4.64
N PRO A 43 8.08 3.61 3.57
CA PRO A 43 7.15 2.51 3.41
C PRO A 43 7.39 1.42 4.44
N VAL A 44 6.34 0.84 4.97
CA VAL A 44 6.46 -0.40 5.74
C VAL A 44 6.62 -1.55 4.75
N VAL A 45 7.75 -2.23 4.83
CA VAL A 45 8.10 -3.34 3.91
C VAL A 45 8.30 -4.61 4.71
N LEU A 46 7.48 -5.61 4.42
CA LEU A 46 7.66 -6.97 4.91
C LEU A 46 8.20 -7.83 3.77
N PRO A 47 9.36 -8.47 3.93
CA PRO A 47 9.93 -9.32 2.89
C PRO A 47 8.97 -10.40 2.39
N ALA A 48 9.21 -10.93 1.20
CA ALA A 48 8.45 -12.07 0.70
C ALA A 48 8.75 -13.31 1.54
N GLY A 49 7.70 -14.06 1.87
CA GLY A 49 7.83 -15.27 2.67
C GLY A 49 6.66 -16.23 2.41
N LYS A 50 6.73 -17.41 3.01
CA LYS A 50 5.72 -18.46 2.90
C LYS A 50 5.44 -19.07 4.27
N GLY A 51 4.29 -19.74 4.37
CA GLY A 51 3.92 -20.49 5.56
C GLY A 51 3.16 -19.69 6.61
N PRO A 52 2.67 -20.40 7.64
CA PRO A 52 1.77 -19.82 8.64
C PRO A 52 2.42 -18.73 9.48
N GLU A 53 3.70 -18.82 9.75
CA GLU A 53 4.42 -17.79 10.53
C GLU A 53 4.50 -16.47 9.75
N HIS A 54 4.83 -16.55 8.47
CA HIS A 54 4.86 -15.35 7.63
C HIS A 54 3.46 -14.74 7.47
N PHE A 55 2.43 -15.56 7.36
CA PHE A 55 1.04 -15.08 7.34
C PHE A 55 0.69 -14.34 8.64
N ARG A 56 1.07 -14.88 9.80
CA ARG A 56 0.84 -14.21 11.09
C ARG A 56 1.59 -12.88 11.17
N GLU A 57 2.80 -12.81 10.65
CA GLU A 57 3.60 -11.59 10.60
C GLU A 57 2.93 -10.52 9.72
N VAL A 58 2.45 -10.90 8.53
CA VAL A 58 1.66 -10.02 7.66
C VAL A 58 0.41 -9.51 8.39
N HIS A 59 -0.32 -10.41 9.03
CA HIS A 59 -1.55 -10.07 9.74
C HIS A 59 -1.29 -9.12 10.92
N ARG A 60 -0.23 -9.37 11.71
CA ARG A 60 0.18 -8.48 12.80
C ARG A 60 0.61 -7.10 12.29
N THR A 61 1.33 -7.06 11.18
CA THR A 61 1.75 -5.81 10.55
C THR A 61 0.53 -5.01 10.11
N LEU A 62 -0.40 -5.63 9.39
CA LEU A 62 -1.64 -4.97 8.95
C LEU A 62 -2.48 -4.46 10.12
N ALA A 63 -2.56 -5.21 11.23
CA ALA A 63 -3.31 -4.79 12.41
C ALA A 63 -2.73 -3.57 13.14
N ARG A 64 -1.47 -3.23 12.88
CA ARG A 64 -0.79 -2.06 13.48
C ARG A 64 -0.70 -0.87 12.55
N LEU A 65 -1.11 -1.03 11.29
CA LEU A 65 -1.03 0.06 10.33
C LEU A 65 -2.09 1.13 10.63
N GLU A 66 -1.62 2.35 10.69
CA GLU A 66 -2.44 3.54 10.71
C GLU A 66 -2.44 4.21 9.33
N ARG A 67 -3.49 4.96 9.05
CA ARG A 67 -3.56 5.77 7.84
C ARG A 67 -2.43 6.80 7.83
N SER A 68 -1.78 6.96 6.69
CA SER A 68 -0.70 7.91 6.51
C SER A 68 -0.83 8.61 5.16
N ASP A 69 -0.59 9.91 5.15
CA ASP A 69 -0.53 10.73 3.94
C ASP A 69 0.91 10.82 3.37
N GLY A 70 1.81 9.92 3.82
CA GLY A 70 3.23 10.02 3.57
C GLY A 70 3.66 9.81 2.12
N LEU A 71 3.28 8.70 1.51
CA LEU A 71 3.68 8.34 0.15
C LEU A 71 2.48 8.17 -0.77
N THR A 72 2.56 8.75 -1.94
CA THR A 72 1.67 8.42 -3.05
C THR A 72 2.03 7.06 -3.65
N LEU A 73 1.13 6.45 -4.43
CA LEU A 73 1.40 5.16 -5.07
C LEU A 73 2.65 5.18 -5.97
N PRO A 74 2.90 6.20 -6.82
CA PRO A 74 4.14 6.31 -7.57
C PRO A 74 5.39 6.36 -6.69
N GLN A 75 5.35 7.13 -5.60
CA GLN A 75 6.47 7.23 -4.67
C GLN A 75 6.73 5.90 -3.95
N LEU A 76 5.66 5.22 -3.51
CA LEU A 76 5.75 3.90 -2.90
C LEU A 76 6.41 2.89 -3.85
N ILE A 77 6.02 2.90 -5.12
CA ILE A 77 6.61 2.05 -6.16
C ILE A 77 8.09 2.37 -6.33
N LEU A 78 8.44 3.66 -6.47
CA LEU A 78 9.82 4.10 -6.66
C LEU A 78 10.73 3.66 -5.52
N GLU A 79 10.28 3.84 -4.27
CA GLU A 79 11.03 3.47 -3.06
C GLU A 79 11.23 1.97 -2.89
N THR A 80 10.34 1.17 -3.47
CA THR A 80 10.31 -0.27 -3.20
C THR A 80 10.65 -1.15 -4.41
N GLN A 81 10.67 -0.60 -5.62
CA GLN A 81 10.89 -1.37 -6.85
C GLN A 81 12.19 -2.19 -6.85
N SER A 82 13.27 -1.67 -6.24
CA SER A 82 14.55 -2.37 -6.13
C SER A 82 14.49 -3.62 -5.22
N ARG A 83 13.47 -3.72 -4.38
CA ARG A 83 13.25 -4.83 -3.44
C ARG A 83 12.23 -5.84 -3.97
N LEU A 84 11.58 -5.55 -5.10
CA LEU A 84 10.62 -6.45 -5.70
C LEU A 84 11.35 -7.61 -6.38
N PRO A 85 10.98 -8.86 -6.09
CA PRO A 85 11.54 -10.01 -6.80
C PRO A 85 11.22 -9.92 -8.29
N ARG A 86 12.18 -10.25 -9.14
CA ARG A 86 11.93 -10.38 -10.57
C ARG A 86 10.92 -11.50 -10.79
N ASP A 87 10.07 -11.36 -11.79
CA ASP A 87 8.99 -12.31 -12.13
C ASP A 87 7.87 -12.39 -11.06
N ALA A 88 7.85 -11.50 -10.09
CA ALA A 88 6.76 -11.44 -9.12
C ALA A 88 5.45 -10.99 -9.77
N THR A 89 4.35 -11.54 -9.28
CA THR A 89 3.02 -10.97 -9.52
C THR A 89 2.75 -9.93 -8.43
N LEU A 90 2.51 -8.70 -8.85
CA LEU A 90 2.21 -7.59 -7.95
C LEU A 90 0.69 -7.43 -7.85
N LEU A 91 0.19 -7.48 -6.63
CA LEU A 91 -1.20 -7.18 -6.33
C LEU A 91 -1.24 -5.81 -5.63
N ALA A 92 -1.76 -4.81 -6.32
CA ALA A 92 -2.02 -3.50 -5.74
C ALA A 92 -3.46 -3.43 -5.22
N ILE A 93 -3.64 -3.04 -3.96
CA ILE A 93 -4.96 -2.79 -3.37
C ILE A 93 -5.06 -1.29 -3.17
N VAL A 94 -6.01 -0.66 -3.85
CA VAL A 94 -6.18 0.79 -3.87
C VAL A 94 -7.64 1.17 -3.69
N GLN A 95 -7.90 2.34 -3.14
CA GLN A 95 -9.24 2.94 -3.13
C GLN A 95 -9.43 3.85 -4.34
N GLU A 96 -8.39 4.61 -4.66
CA GLU A 96 -8.34 5.55 -5.76
C GLU A 96 -7.03 5.40 -6.50
N ILE A 97 -7.01 5.75 -7.76
CA ILE A 97 -5.80 5.80 -8.56
C ILE A 97 -5.88 7.00 -9.49
N ASP A 98 -4.88 7.86 -9.36
CA ASP A 98 -4.68 8.98 -10.26
C ASP A 98 -3.93 8.54 -11.54
N GLU A 99 -3.76 9.46 -12.46
CA GLU A 99 -3.06 9.19 -13.72
C GLU A 99 -1.59 8.80 -13.47
N SER A 100 -0.96 9.45 -12.51
CA SER A 100 0.45 9.18 -12.15
C SER A 100 0.63 7.78 -11.55
N GLY A 101 -0.30 7.34 -10.71
CA GLY A 101 -0.33 5.99 -10.14
C GLY A 101 -0.56 4.91 -11.21
N ALA A 102 -1.51 5.15 -12.11
CA ALA A 102 -1.76 4.24 -13.22
C ALA A 102 -0.55 4.12 -14.16
N LEU A 103 0.12 5.23 -14.45
CA LEU A 103 1.34 5.25 -15.24
C LEU A 103 2.49 4.50 -14.56
N ALA A 104 2.68 4.69 -13.26
CA ALA A 104 3.71 3.99 -12.48
C ALA A 104 3.52 2.47 -12.52
N LEU A 105 2.28 1.99 -12.37
CA LEU A 105 1.96 0.56 -12.55
C LEU A 105 2.23 0.09 -13.99
N SER A 106 1.90 0.91 -14.99
CA SER A 106 2.18 0.59 -16.39
C SER A 106 3.67 0.45 -16.67
N LEU A 107 4.52 1.27 -16.04
CA LEU A 107 5.97 1.17 -16.14
C LEU A 107 6.50 -0.14 -15.53
N LEU A 108 6.02 -0.53 -14.36
CA LEU A 108 6.37 -1.84 -13.76
C LEU A 108 5.96 -2.99 -14.68
N ARG A 109 4.78 -2.90 -15.31
CA ARG A 109 4.35 -3.89 -16.28
C ARG A 109 5.29 -3.98 -17.49
N LYS A 110 5.76 -2.86 -18.01
CA LYS A 110 6.76 -2.81 -19.11
C LYS A 110 8.12 -3.40 -18.68
N GLN A 111 8.44 -3.38 -17.40
CA GLN A 111 9.63 -4.02 -16.83
C GLN A 111 9.47 -5.55 -16.65
N GLY A 112 8.31 -6.11 -17.02
CA GLY A 112 8.06 -7.55 -16.97
C GLY A 112 7.25 -8.04 -15.77
N TYR A 113 6.85 -7.15 -14.85
CA TYR A 113 6.00 -7.58 -13.74
C TYR A 113 4.57 -7.86 -14.20
N ARG A 114 3.99 -8.92 -13.66
CA ARG A 114 2.54 -9.17 -13.77
C ARG A 114 1.85 -8.33 -12.73
N ILE A 115 0.83 -7.54 -13.14
CA ILE A 115 0.15 -6.62 -12.25
C ILE A 115 -1.35 -6.90 -12.26
N ALA A 116 -1.90 -7.01 -11.08
CA ALA A 116 -3.33 -7.02 -10.81
C ALA A 116 -3.66 -5.91 -9.81
N VAL A 117 -4.77 -5.20 -10.03
CA VAL A 117 -5.22 -4.13 -9.16
C VAL A 117 -6.58 -4.51 -8.59
N VAL A 118 -6.67 -4.51 -7.26
CA VAL A 118 -7.95 -4.61 -6.55
C VAL A 118 -8.37 -3.21 -6.15
N VAL A 119 -9.48 -2.76 -6.69
CA VAL A 119 -10.06 -1.45 -6.37
C VAL A 119 -11.09 -1.65 -5.26
N ASN A 120 -10.74 -1.18 -4.06
CA ASN A 120 -11.61 -1.24 -2.89
C ASN A 120 -12.54 -0.02 -2.88
N GLN A 121 -13.64 -0.15 -3.60
CA GLN A 121 -14.67 0.89 -3.76
C GLN A 121 -16.06 0.27 -3.68
N TRP A 122 -16.95 0.90 -2.92
CA TRP A 122 -18.34 0.48 -2.84
C TRP A 122 -19.19 1.01 -4.02
N ASP A 123 -18.73 2.10 -4.66
CA ASP A 123 -19.42 2.73 -5.78
C ASP A 123 -18.97 2.18 -7.13
N ASP A 124 -19.94 1.60 -7.83
CA ASP A 124 -19.75 1.00 -9.16
C ASP A 124 -19.28 2.02 -10.22
N GLN A 125 -19.74 3.26 -10.14
CA GLN A 125 -19.38 4.27 -11.11
C GLN A 125 -17.91 4.66 -10.99
N THR A 126 -17.45 4.89 -9.78
CA THR A 126 -16.05 5.17 -9.48
C THR A 126 -15.16 3.99 -9.90
N TYR A 127 -15.57 2.76 -9.58
CA TYR A 127 -14.86 1.57 -10.06
C TYR A 127 -14.73 1.52 -11.58
N ARG A 128 -15.83 1.75 -12.33
CA ARG A 128 -15.80 1.73 -13.81
C ARG A 128 -14.84 2.76 -14.38
N GLN A 129 -14.77 3.95 -13.79
CA GLN A 129 -13.83 4.99 -14.22
C GLN A 129 -12.38 4.56 -14.01
N ILE A 130 -12.06 3.99 -12.83
CA ILE A 130 -10.73 3.49 -12.50
C ILE A 130 -10.37 2.30 -13.38
N SER A 131 -11.25 1.31 -13.49
CA SER A 131 -11.02 0.12 -14.29
C SER A 131 -10.83 0.41 -15.77
N GLY A 132 -11.58 1.37 -16.32
CA GLY A 132 -11.42 1.84 -17.70
C GLY A 132 -10.02 2.42 -17.97
N LYS A 133 -9.49 3.23 -17.05
CA LYS A 133 -8.12 3.76 -17.14
C LYS A 133 -7.08 2.64 -17.12
N LEU A 134 -7.23 1.68 -16.21
CA LEU A 134 -6.30 0.55 -16.06
C LEU A 134 -6.37 -0.39 -17.27
N LEU A 135 -7.55 -0.63 -17.82
CA LEU A 135 -7.75 -1.48 -18.99
C LEU A 135 -7.01 -0.92 -20.23
N ASN A 136 -7.07 0.40 -20.43
CA ASN A 136 -6.31 1.07 -21.50
C ASN A 136 -4.81 0.84 -21.38
N LEU A 137 -4.31 0.63 -20.17
CA LEU A 137 -2.92 0.29 -19.88
C LEU A 137 -2.68 -1.23 -19.86
N ARG A 138 -3.70 -2.04 -20.22
CA ARG A 138 -3.69 -3.51 -20.17
C ARG A 138 -3.37 -4.06 -18.77
N ILE A 139 -3.88 -3.42 -17.73
CA ILE A 139 -3.76 -3.84 -16.33
C ILE A 139 -5.13 -4.39 -15.90
N SER A 140 -5.14 -5.60 -15.36
CA SER A 140 -6.36 -6.21 -14.84
C SER A 140 -6.81 -5.53 -13.56
N ALA A 141 -8.06 -5.11 -13.52
CA ALA A 141 -8.69 -4.52 -12.34
C ALA A 141 -9.82 -5.41 -11.81
N TYR A 142 -9.90 -5.56 -10.52
CA TYR A 142 -10.91 -6.34 -9.81
C TYR A 142 -11.66 -5.44 -8.84
N HIS A 143 -12.97 -5.56 -8.78
CA HIS A 143 -13.82 -4.77 -7.91
C HIS A 143 -13.97 -5.45 -6.54
N LEU A 144 -13.57 -4.77 -5.49
CA LEU A 144 -13.84 -5.14 -4.11
C LEU A 144 -14.89 -4.18 -3.56
N SER A 145 -16.17 -4.50 -3.79
CA SER A 145 -17.31 -3.70 -3.33
C SER A 145 -17.70 -4.04 -1.88
N ASP A 146 -17.50 -5.30 -1.51
CA ASP A 146 -17.86 -5.84 -0.22
C ASP A 146 -17.05 -7.12 0.11
N GLU A 147 -17.24 -7.65 1.31
CA GLU A 147 -16.54 -8.85 1.77
C GLU A 147 -16.85 -10.10 0.93
N SER A 148 -18.06 -10.20 0.37
CA SER A 148 -18.46 -11.35 -0.46
C SER A 148 -17.68 -11.43 -1.77
N SER A 149 -17.19 -10.29 -2.27
CA SER A 149 -16.38 -10.18 -3.49
C SER A 149 -15.02 -10.85 -3.36
N ILE A 150 -14.46 -10.96 -2.14
CA ILE A 150 -13.10 -11.49 -1.88
C ILE A 150 -12.94 -12.90 -2.45
N GLY A 151 -13.90 -13.78 -2.20
CA GLY A 151 -13.83 -15.17 -2.67
C GLY A 151 -13.77 -15.30 -4.20
N SER A 152 -14.49 -14.45 -4.92
CA SER A 152 -14.49 -14.44 -6.40
C SER A 152 -13.19 -13.86 -6.94
N ILE A 153 -12.69 -12.78 -6.36
CA ILE A 153 -11.39 -12.16 -6.72
C ILE A 153 -10.26 -13.16 -6.54
N CYS A 154 -10.19 -13.84 -5.38
CA CYS A 154 -9.15 -14.83 -5.11
C CYS A 154 -9.18 -15.98 -6.13
N ARG A 155 -10.36 -16.52 -6.48
CA ARG A 155 -10.47 -17.57 -7.51
C ARG A 155 -9.98 -17.10 -8.87
N THR A 156 -10.38 -15.90 -9.29
CA THR A 156 -9.97 -15.34 -10.59
C THR A 156 -8.45 -15.11 -10.65
N LEU A 157 -7.85 -14.60 -9.56
CA LEU A 157 -6.41 -14.40 -9.47
C LEU A 157 -5.63 -15.72 -9.52
N MET A 158 -6.17 -16.79 -8.93
CA MET A 158 -5.55 -18.12 -9.00
C MET A 158 -5.57 -18.71 -10.42
N LEU A 159 -6.70 -18.55 -11.12
CA LEU A 159 -6.85 -19.04 -12.51
C LEU A 159 -5.97 -18.27 -13.50
N ALA A 160 -5.73 -17.00 -13.28
CA ALA A 160 -4.86 -16.19 -14.13
C ALA A 160 -3.36 -16.53 -13.99
N ARG A 161 -2.98 -17.41 -13.05
CA ARG A 161 -1.60 -17.89 -12.84
C ARG A 161 -1.25 -19.15 -13.64
N SER A 162 -2.27 -19.80 -14.24
CA SER A 162 -2.10 -20.99 -15.08
C SER A 162 -1.89 -20.59 -16.53
#